data_7ee5c5c6de72446b5ec001378462ca9a
#
_entry.id   7ee5c5c6de72446b5ec001378462ca9a
#
_cell.length_a   1.000
_cell.length_b   1.000
_cell.length_c   1.000
_cell.angle_alpha   90.00
_cell.angle_beta   90.00
_cell.angle_gamma   90.00
#
_symmetry.space_group_name_H-M   'P 1'
#
loop_
_entity.id
_entity.type
_entity.pdbx_description
1 polymer ?
#
loop_
_entity_poly.entity_id
_entity_poly.type
_entity_poly.pdbx_seq_one_letter_code
_entity_poly.pdbx_strand_id
1 'polypeptide(L)'
;MALRLGDLLVQYGVLTQEQCEEVALEQRSNPRPFGMLAEEMFGVDPGIIEHAWAVQFAQISPRIDPCTIEFNDDLHSVITARQAWQFGFIPVERLNDGLVCVTSIECLARALRFVGWRVDEPCSFVICDHHALEVGLSMIYPMEGVDSAMMNRFLSRPPAA
;
A
#
# COMPACT_ATOMS: atom_id res chain seq x y z
N MET A 1 -2.38 -10.56 17.93
CA MET A 1 -2.61 -11.46 16.78
C MET A 1 -3.09 -10.64 15.60
N ALA A 2 -2.46 -10.76 14.45
CA ALA A 2 -2.89 -10.02 13.25
C ALA A 2 -4.24 -10.54 12.78
N LEU A 3 -5.16 -9.63 12.46
CA LEU A 3 -6.47 -9.97 11.90
C LEU A 3 -6.30 -10.53 10.49
N ARG A 4 -7.09 -11.52 10.16
CA ARG A 4 -7.15 -12.06 8.79
C ARG A 4 -7.95 -11.11 7.90
N LEU A 5 -7.77 -11.22 6.59
CA LEU A 5 -8.51 -10.41 5.62
C LEU A 5 -10.02 -10.55 5.81
N GLY A 6 -10.51 -11.77 5.99
CA GLY A 6 -11.93 -12.02 6.24
C GLY A 6 -12.44 -11.34 7.52
N ASP A 7 -11.66 -11.34 8.59
CA ASP A 7 -12.04 -10.69 9.85
C ASP A 7 -12.19 -9.17 9.66
N LEU A 8 -11.31 -8.56 8.86
CA LEU A 8 -11.38 -7.14 8.53
C LEU A 8 -12.62 -6.82 7.69
N LEU A 9 -12.94 -7.64 6.71
CA LEU A 9 -14.14 -7.44 5.88
C LEU A 9 -15.43 -7.59 6.69
N VAL A 10 -15.46 -8.48 7.68
CA VAL A 10 -16.58 -8.58 8.63
C VAL A 10 -16.63 -7.34 9.54
N GLN A 11 -15.51 -6.90 10.05
CA GLN A 11 -15.42 -5.70 10.89
C GLN A 11 -15.88 -4.44 10.16
N TYR A 12 -15.63 -4.34 8.85
CA TYR A 12 -16.10 -3.23 8.02
C TYR A 12 -17.58 -3.34 7.63
N GLY A 13 -18.26 -4.41 8.01
CA GLY A 13 -19.66 -4.66 7.63
C GLY A 13 -19.86 -5.01 6.17
N VAL A 14 -18.80 -5.41 5.46
CA VAL A 14 -18.81 -5.76 4.04
C VAL A 14 -19.24 -7.21 3.83
N LEU A 15 -18.81 -8.09 4.72
CA LEU A 15 -19.25 -9.49 4.79
C LEU A 15 -19.88 -9.77 6.14
N THR A 16 -20.85 -10.68 6.16
CA THR A 16 -21.31 -11.28 7.43
C THR A 16 -20.30 -12.37 7.85
N GLN A 17 -20.37 -12.78 9.11
CA GLN A 17 -19.56 -13.89 9.60
C GLN A 17 -19.82 -15.17 8.80
N GLU A 18 -21.07 -15.46 8.47
CA GLU A 18 -21.49 -16.60 7.67
C GLU A 18 -20.90 -16.55 6.25
N GLN A 19 -20.97 -15.39 5.59
CA GLN A 19 -20.35 -15.20 4.26
C GLN A 19 -18.83 -15.38 4.30
N CYS A 20 -18.18 -14.88 5.33
CA CYS A 20 -16.75 -15.08 5.52
C CYS A 20 -16.40 -16.57 5.64
N GLU A 21 -17.19 -17.34 6.38
CA GLU A 21 -17.01 -18.80 6.52
C GLU A 21 -17.26 -19.54 5.20
N GLU A 22 -18.25 -19.11 4.41
CA GLU A 22 -18.50 -19.65 3.08
C GLU A 22 -17.31 -19.43 2.13
N VAL A 23 -16.73 -18.23 2.12
CA VAL A 23 -15.52 -17.94 1.32
C VAL A 23 -14.34 -18.81 1.78
N ALA A 24 -14.15 -18.96 3.08
CA ALA A 24 -13.08 -19.79 3.64
C ALA A 24 -13.27 -21.27 3.29
N LEU A 25 -14.52 -21.75 3.24
CA LEU A 25 -14.84 -23.12 2.84
C LEU A 25 -14.56 -23.32 1.35
N GLU A 26 -14.99 -22.39 0.50
CA GLU A 26 -14.70 -22.43 -0.94
C GLU A 26 -13.19 -22.42 -1.22
N GLN A 27 -12.42 -21.65 -0.48
CA GLN A 27 -10.96 -21.58 -0.62
C GLN A 27 -10.27 -22.93 -0.38
N ARG A 28 -10.85 -23.80 0.44
CA ARG A 28 -10.30 -25.15 0.70
C ARG A 28 -10.43 -26.08 -0.52
N SER A 29 -11.53 -25.96 -1.24
CA SER A 29 -11.78 -26.76 -2.46
C SER A 29 -11.26 -26.08 -3.72
N ASN A 30 -11.14 -24.79 -3.72
CA ASN A 30 -10.68 -23.98 -4.85
C ASN A 30 -9.62 -22.97 -4.33
N PRO A 31 -8.34 -23.38 -4.27
CA PRO A 31 -7.29 -22.58 -3.65
C PRO A 31 -6.96 -21.33 -4.47
N ARG A 32 -7.72 -20.27 -4.24
CA ARG A 32 -7.56 -18.93 -4.81
C ARG A 32 -7.48 -17.89 -3.68
N PRO A 33 -6.94 -16.70 -3.92
CA PRO A 33 -6.90 -15.64 -2.91
C PRO A 33 -8.30 -15.35 -2.34
N PHE A 34 -8.38 -15.19 -1.03
CA PHE A 34 -9.63 -14.95 -0.31
C PHE A 34 -10.40 -13.74 -0.88
N GLY A 35 -9.67 -12.65 -1.18
CA GLY A 35 -10.28 -11.43 -1.74
C GLY A 35 -10.94 -11.66 -3.09
N MET A 36 -10.33 -12.46 -3.97
CA MET A 36 -10.91 -12.82 -5.27
C MET A 36 -12.21 -13.61 -5.11
N LEU A 37 -12.23 -14.57 -4.20
CA LEU A 37 -13.43 -15.37 -3.92
C LEU A 37 -14.53 -14.51 -3.32
N ALA A 38 -14.20 -13.61 -2.39
CA ALA A 38 -15.15 -12.68 -1.80
C ALA A 38 -15.78 -11.75 -2.86
N GLU A 39 -14.99 -11.28 -3.80
CA GLU A 39 -15.47 -10.49 -4.93
C GLU A 39 -16.43 -11.29 -5.82
N GLU A 40 -16.06 -12.50 -6.21
CA GLU A 40 -16.88 -13.35 -7.08
C GLU A 40 -18.16 -13.84 -6.42
N MET A 41 -18.08 -14.25 -5.15
CA MET A 41 -19.23 -14.86 -4.45
C MET A 41 -20.21 -13.82 -3.93
N PHE A 42 -19.72 -12.67 -3.48
CA PHE A 42 -20.55 -11.69 -2.77
C PHE A 42 -20.46 -10.26 -3.33
N GLY A 43 -19.72 -10.06 -4.43
CA GLY A 43 -19.63 -8.75 -5.09
C GLY A 43 -18.91 -7.69 -4.25
N VAL A 44 -17.95 -8.09 -3.43
CA VAL A 44 -17.18 -7.15 -2.61
C VAL A 44 -16.35 -6.23 -3.53
N ASP A 45 -16.36 -4.94 -3.25
CA ASP A 45 -15.61 -3.96 -4.02
C ASP A 45 -14.09 -4.23 -3.94
N PRO A 46 -13.39 -4.31 -5.08
CA PRO A 46 -11.95 -4.55 -5.11
C PRO A 46 -11.14 -3.52 -4.33
N GLY A 47 -11.58 -2.27 -4.29
CA GLY A 47 -10.93 -1.20 -3.54
C GLY A 47 -10.99 -1.43 -2.02
N ILE A 48 -12.09 -1.98 -1.54
CA ILE A 48 -12.24 -2.37 -0.13
C ILE A 48 -11.32 -3.54 0.21
N ILE A 49 -11.21 -4.51 -0.69
CA ILE A 49 -10.29 -5.65 -0.53
C ILE A 49 -8.83 -5.17 -0.48
N GLU A 50 -8.44 -4.28 -1.39
CA GLU A 50 -7.10 -3.68 -1.40
C GLU A 50 -6.80 -2.94 -0.09
N HIS A 51 -7.75 -2.15 0.39
CA HIS A 51 -7.59 -1.42 1.65
C HIS A 51 -7.46 -2.37 2.85
N ALA A 52 -8.31 -3.36 2.95
CA ALA A 52 -8.26 -4.37 4.01
C ALA A 52 -6.94 -5.15 3.98
N TRP A 53 -6.46 -5.51 2.80
CA TRP A 53 -5.16 -6.14 2.62
C TRP A 53 -4.01 -5.22 3.07
N ALA A 54 -4.05 -3.94 2.72
CA ALA A 54 -3.05 -2.97 3.16
C ALA A 54 -3.02 -2.82 4.69
N VAL A 55 -4.18 -2.79 5.33
CA VAL A 55 -4.30 -2.76 6.80
C VAL A 55 -3.72 -4.03 7.42
N GLN A 56 -4.02 -5.19 6.85
CA GLN A 56 -3.46 -6.47 7.29
C GLN A 56 -1.93 -6.48 7.17
N PHE A 57 -1.42 -6.04 6.04
CA PHE A 57 0.02 -5.93 5.79
C PHE A 57 0.70 -5.00 6.82
N ALA A 58 0.09 -3.86 7.11
CA ALA A 58 0.63 -2.89 8.05
C ALA A 58 0.75 -3.43 9.49
N GLN A 59 -0.08 -4.41 9.87
CA GLN A 59 -0.01 -5.02 11.20
C GLN A 59 1.26 -5.85 11.42
N ILE A 60 1.84 -6.39 10.37
CA ILE A 60 3.02 -7.25 10.41
C ILE A 60 4.29 -6.55 9.89
N SER A 61 4.16 -5.38 9.29
CA SER A 61 5.29 -4.64 8.73
C SER A 61 6.00 -3.80 9.79
N PRO A 62 7.34 -3.68 9.71
CA PRO A 62 8.06 -2.70 10.49
C PRO A 62 7.54 -1.28 10.22
N ARG A 63 7.62 -0.42 11.23
CA ARG A 63 7.31 1.00 11.09
C ARG A 63 8.58 1.82 11.19
N ILE A 64 8.70 2.81 10.34
CA ILE A 64 9.78 3.78 10.39
C ILE A 64 9.22 5.21 10.27
N ASP A 65 9.98 6.17 10.76
CA ASP A 65 9.69 7.58 10.56
C ASP A 65 10.44 8.08 9.32
N PRO A 66 9.75 8.42 8.22
CA PRO A 66 10.40 8.89 7.00
C PRO A 66 11.14 10.22 7.18
N CYS A 67 10.85 10.99 8.23
CA CYS A 67 11.57 12.23 8.54
C CYS A 67 13.02 12.00 8.99
N THR A 68 13.38 10.75 9.31
CA THR A 68 14.76 10.36 9.68
C THR A 68 15.61 9.94 8.48
N ILE A 69 15.02 9.85 7.29
CA ILE A 69 15.73 9.47 6.06
C ILE A 69 16.64 10.61 5.62
N GLU A 70 17.92 10.31 5.44
CA GLU A 70 18.86 11.24 4.84
C GLU A 70 18.83 11.16 3.32
N PHE A 71 18.90 12.30 2.65
CA PHE A 71 18.96 12.32 1.19
C PHE A 71 20.22 11.63 0.68
N ASN A 72 20.05 10.73 -0.29
CA ASN A 72 21.11 10.02 -0.99
C ASN A 72 20.79 9.98 -2.48
N ASP A 73 21.61 10.58 -3.29
CA ASP A 73 21.35 10.73 -4.73
C ASP A 73 21.24 9.37 -5.43
N ASP A 74 22.13 8.44 -5.16
CA ASP A 74 22.12 7.10 -5.78
C ASP A 74 20.83 6.31 -5.42
N LEU A 75 20.34 6.48 -4.20
CA LEU A 75 19.13 5.82 -3.72
C LEU A 75 17.86 6.51 -4.22
N HIS A 76 17.80 7.82 -4.08
CA HIS A 76 16.57 8.57 -4.35
C HIS A 76 16.37 8.93 -5.83
N SER A 77 17.41 8.78 -6.66
CA SER A 77 17.29 8.95 -8.12
C SER A 77 16.67 7.73 -8.86
N VAL A 78 16.41 6.64 -8.15
CA VAL A 78 15.70 5.45 -8.70
C VAL A 78 14.31 5.83 -9.22
N ILE A 79 13.67 6.80 -8.57
CA ILE A 79 12.40 7.37 -9.00
C ILE A 79 12.49 8.89 -9.08
N THR A 80 11.64 9.49 -9.91
CA THR A 80 11.53 10.95 -9.97
C THR A 80 10.71 11.49 -8.79
N ALA A 81 10.88 12.77 -8.47
CA ALA A 81 10.06 13.44 -7.47
C ALA A 81 8.56 13.31 -7.78
N ARG A 82 8.19 13.49 -9.05
CA ARG A 82 6.80 13.32 -9.50
C ARG A 82 6.28 11.92 -9.22
N GLN A 83 7.06 10.87 -9.49
CA GLN A 83 6.68 9.49 -9.23
C GLN A 83 6.53 9.23 -7.73
N ALA A 84 7.45 9.72 -6.90
CA ALA A 84 7.37 9.58 -5.46
C ALA A 84 6.08 10.18 -4.89
N TRP A 85 5.71 11.37 -5.31
CA TRP A 85 4.46 12.02 -4.89
C TRP A 85 3.21 11.34 -5.45
N GLN A 86 3.26 10.95 -6.72
CA GLN A 86 2.11 10.33 -7.39
C GLN A 86 1.76 8.96 -6.80
N PHE A 87 2.77 8.17 -6.47
CA PHE A 87 2.60 6.80 -5.99
C PHE A 87 2.80 6.66 -4.47
N GLY A 88 3.28 7.69 -3.82
CA GLY A 88 3.30 7.79 -2.36
C GLY A 88 4.29 6.86 -1.67
N PHE A 89 5.56 6.87 -2.09
CA PHE A 89 6.59 6.12 -1.40
C PHE A 89 7.98 6.75 -1.53
N ILE A 90 8.88 6.40 -0.63
CA ILE A 90 10.26 6.88 -0.59
C ILE A 90 11.19 5.70 -0.42
N PRO A 91 12.20 5.50 -1.29
CA PRO A 91 13.29 4.55 -1.04
C PRO A 91 14.03 4.90 0.25
N VAL A 92 14.28 3.91 1.10
CA VAL A 92 14.90 4.08 2.43
C VAL A 92 16.35 3.60 2.42
N GLU A 93 16.56 2.40 1.90
CA GLU A 93 17.88 1.77 1.82
C GLU A 93 17.92 0.71 0.74
N ARG A 94 19.12 0.38 0.32
CA ARG A 94 19.35 -0.73 -0.61
C ARG A 94 20.07 -1.85 0.13
N LEU A 95 19.44 -3.02 0.14
CA LEU A 95 20.00 -4.25 0.67
C LEU A 95 20.47 -5.17 -0.47
N ASN A 96 21.17 -6.27 -0.14
CA ASN A 96 21.67 -7.21 -1.15
C ASN A 96 20.56 -7.86 -1.97
N ASP A 97 19.36 -7.98 -1.41
CA ASP A 97 18.18 -8.61 -2.02
C ASP A 97 17.17 -7.60 -2.58
N GLY A 98 17.49 -6.31 -2.61
CA GLY A 98 16.67 -5.29 -3.23
C GLY A 98 16.54 -3.99 -2.47
N LEU A 99 15.51 -3.23 -2.83
CA LEU A 99 15.23 -1.90 -2.34
C LEU A 99 14.19 -1.95 -1.22
N VAL A 100 14.44 -1.28 -0.11
CA VAL A 100 13.45 -1.07 0.95
C VAL A 100 12.86 0.32 0.79
N CYS A 101 11.54 0.39 0.73
CA CYS A 101 10.79 1.64 0.58
C CYS A 101 9.81 1.83 1.74
N VAL A 102 9.54 3.08 2.08
CA VAL A 102 8.49 3.43 3.05
C VAL A 102 7.27 3.99 2.32
N THR A 103 6.10 3.58 2.77
CA THR A 103 4.81 4.07 2.27
C THR A 103 3.80 4.12 3.43
N SER A 104 2.63 4.69 3.17
CA SER A 104 1.50 4.64 4.10
C SER A 104 0.51 3.55 3.69
N ILE A 105 -0.40 3.18 4.60
CA ILE A 105 -1.48 2.24 4.30
C ILE A 105 -2.28 2.72 3.08
N GLU A 106 -2.55 4.02 3.00
CA GLU A 106 -3.34 4.65 1.94
C GLU A 106 -2.66 4.56 0.57
N CYS A 107 -1.33 4.53 0.53
CA CYS A 107 -0.54 4.51 -0.70
C CYS A 107 -0.01 3.12 -1.09
N LEU A 108 -0.06 2.14 -0.19
CA LEU A 108 0.64 0.85 -0.36
C LEU A 108 0.25 0.12 -1.66
N ALA A 109 -1.03 -0.03 -1.95
CA ALA A 109 -1.48 -0.72 -3.16
C ALA A 109 -1.01 -0.01 -4.44
N ARG A 110 -1.06 1.31 -4.45
CA ARG A 110 -0.59 2.14 -5.56
C ARG A 110 0.92 2.04 -5.74
N ALA A 111 1.68 2.10 -4.67
CA ALA A 111 3.14 1.97 -4.69
C ALA A 111 3.56 0.59 -5.20
N LEU A 112 2.93 -0.47 -4.73
CA LEU A 112 3.20 -1.85 -5.18
C LEU A 112 2.96 -2.02 -6.68
N ARG A 113 1.87 -1.49 -7.21
CA ARG A 113 1.60 -1.54 -8.65
C ARG A 113 2.68 -0.83 -9.46
N PHE A 114 3.11 0.33 -8.99
CA PHE A 114 4.15 1.09 -9.67
C PHE A 114 5.50 0.38 -9.69
N VAL A 115 5.99 -0.11 -8.54
CA VAL A 115 7.30 -0.77 -8.47
C VAL A 115 7.34 -2.06 -9.29
N GLY A 116 6.23 -2.78 -9.38
CA GLY A 116 6.13 -3.97 -10.21
C GLY A 116 6.27 -3.70 -11.72
N TRP A 117 6.05 -2.46 -12.15
CA TRP A 117 6.10 -2.07 -13.56
C TRP A 117 7.34 -1.27 -13.94
N ARG A 118 7.90 -0.48 -13.02
CA ARG A 118 8.87 0.56 -13.32
C ARG A 118 10.20 0.43 -12.62
N VAL A 119 10.29 -0.43 -11.63
CA VAL A 119 11.53 -0.65 -10.88
C VAL A 119 12.05 -2.05 -11.15
N ASP A 120 13.27 -2.13 -11.69
CA ASP A 120 13.86 -3.40 -12.14
C ASP A 120 14.40 -4.26 -11.00
N GLU A 121 14.52 -3.71 -9.80
CA GLU A 121 14.98 -4.46 -8.64
C GLU A 121 13.83 -4.81 -7.69
N PRO A 122 13.93 -5.91 -6.93
CA PRO A 122 12.92 -6.26 -5.95
C PRO A 122 12.74 -5.16 -4.92
N CYS A 123 11.49 -4.86 -4.58
CA CYS A 123 11.15 -3.85 -3.59
C CYS A 123 10.36 -4.47 -2.44
N SER A 124 10.73 -4.12 -1.22
CA SER A 124 9.97 -4.39 -0.01
C SER A 124 9.51 -3.09 0.64
N PHE A 125 8.42 -3.15 1.40
CA PHE A 125 7.83 -1.95 1.99
C PHE A 125 7.81 -2.02 3.51
N VAL A 126 8.08 -0.88 4.12
CA VAL A 126 7.82 -0.60 5.53
C VAL A 126 6.78 0.51 5.61
N ILE A 127 6.06 0.59 6.72
CA ILE A 127 4.88 1.45 6.85
C ILE A 127 5.18 2.65 7.75
N CYS A 128 4.58 3.78 7.42
CA CYS A 128 4.56 4.97 8.25
C CYS A 128 3.16 5.60 8.26
N ASP A 129 2.95 6.57 9.13
CA ASP A 129 1.75 7.39 9.10
C ASP A 129 1.72 8.24 7.83
N HIS A 130 0.52 8.44 7.28
CA HIS A 130 0.36 9.18 6.03
C HIS A 130 0.89 10.61 6.10
N HIS A 131 0.62 11.31 7.21
CA HIS A 131 1.18 12.66 7.41
C HIS A 131 2.72 12.66 7.47
N ALA A 132 3.32 11.67 8.14
CA ALA A 132 4.77 11.54 8.18
C ALA A 132 5.35 11.24 6.78
N LEU A 133 4.64 10.49 5.94
CA LEU A 133 5.02 10.26 4.55
C LEU A 133 5.04 11.57 3.75
N GLU A 134 4.00 12.39 3.88
CA GLU A 134 3.92 13.70 3.22
C GLU A 134 5.10 14.61 3.59
N VAL A 135 5.43 14.67 4.89
CA VAL A 135 6.58 15.43 5.37
C VAL A 135 7.88 14.89 4.78
N GLY A 136 8.07 13.58 4.80
CA GLY A 136 9.24 12.92 4.21
C GLY A 136 9.38 13.18 2.71
N LEU A 137 8.28 13.11 1.97
CA LEU A 137 8.25 13.47 0.54
C LEU A 137 8.67 14.91 0.29
N SER A 138 8.20 15.85 1.11
CA SER A 138 8.59 17.26 1.00
C SER A 138 10.09 17.48 1.26
N MET A 139 10.70 16.67 2.12
CA MET A 139 12.13 16.76 2.46
C MET A 139 13.02 16.11 1.38
N ILE A 140 12.65 14.93 0.90
CA ILE A 140 13.48 14.13 -0.03
C ILE A 140 13.21 14.52 -1.50
N TYR A 141 11.95 14.79 -1.83
CA TYR A 141 11.49 15.10 -3.19
C TYR A 141 10.74 16.45 -3.22
N PRO A 142 11.39 17.57 -2.90
CA PRO A 142 10.72 18.86 -2.93
C PRO A 142 10.22 19.18 -4.35
N MET A 143 8.97 19.60 -4.46
CA MET A 143 8.35 20.06 -5.71
C MET A 143 7.53 21.31 -5.47
N GLU A 144 7.76 22.34 -6.29
CA GLU A 144 6.95 23.56 -6.24
C GLU A 144 5.49 23.26 -6.58
N GLY A 145 4.58 23.78 -5.77
CA GLY A 145 3.13 23.67 -5.96
C GLY A 145 2.55 22.29 -5.62
N VAL A 146 3.36 21.37 -5.10
CA VAL A 146 2.89 20.07 -4.62
C VAL A 146 2.85 20.09 -3.09
N ASP A 147 1.66 19.96 -2.55
CA ASP A 147 1.39 19.94 -1.12
C ASP A 147 0.50 18.74 -0.76
N SER A 148 0.26 18.57 0.51
CA SER A 148 -0.61 17.53 1.06
C SER A 148 -2.01 17.54 0.46
N ALA A 149 -2.55 18.71 0.13
CA ALA A 149 -3.88 18.84 -0.47
C ALA A 149 -3.91 18.26 -1.89
N MET A 150 -2.84 18.42 -2.64
CA MET A 150 -2.70 17.86 -3.99
C MET A 150 -2.55 16.32 -3.93
N MET A 151 -1.77 15.81 -2.99
CA MET A 151 -1.63 14.38 -2.75
C MET A 151 -2.97 13.74 -2.39
N ASN A 152 -3.72 14.35 -1.49
CA ASN A 152 -5.05 13.89 -1.09
C ASN A 152 -6.05 13.87 -2.25
N ARG A 153 -5.96 14.81 -3.19
CA ARG A 153 -6.77 14.79 -4.40
C ARG A 153 -6.46 13.61 -5.31
N PHE A 154 -5.20 13.20 -5.39
CA PHE A 154 -4.82 11.99 -6.14
C PHE A 154 -5.35 10.71 -5.48
N LEU A 155 -5.30 10.64 -4.15
CA LEU A 155 -5.80 9.49 -3.39
C LEU A 155 -7.34 9.37 -3.46
N SER A 156 -8.04 10.50 -3.51
CA SER A 156 -9.51 10.54 -3.59
C SER A 156 -10.05 10.24 -4.99
N ARG A 157 -9.19 10.20 -6.00
CA ARG A 157 -9.61 9.95 -7.38
C ARG A 157 -9.83 8.45 -7.56
N PRO A 158 -11.03 8.00 -7.98
CA PRO A 158 -11.23 6.59 -8.27
C PRO A 158 -10.22 6.15 -9.34
N PRO A 159 -9.75 4.89 -9.28
CA PRO A 159 -8.88 4.39 -10.32
C PRO A 159 -9.57 4.56 -11.66
N ALA A 160 -8.84 5.09 -12.63
CA ALA A 160 -9.33 5.19 -14.00
C ALA A 160 -9.72 3.79 -14.49
N ALA A 161 -10.95 3.67 -14.94
CA ALA A 161 -11.47 2.43 -15.51
C ALA A 161 -10.65 2.01 -16.73
#